data_98e5db2a258e0f1453ae68213ff5458d
#
_entry.id   98e5db2a258e0f1453ae68213ff5458d
#
_cell.length_a   1.000
_cell.length_b   1.000
_cell.length_c   1.000
_cell.angle_alpha   90.00
_cell.angle_beta   90.00
_cell.angle_gamma   90.00
#
_symmetry.space_group_name_H-M   'P 1'
#
loop_
_entity.id
_entity.type
_entity.pdbx_description
1 polymer ?
#
loop_
_entity_poly.entity_id
_entity_poly.type
_entity_poly.pdbx_seq_one_letter_code
_entity_poly.pdbx_strand_id
1 'polypeptide(L)'
;MLKKLADIKKRYEFLSEQLADANVIADMGTWQKYSKEQSDLTETVEKYEEYLACEREMTDAFALAETETDAEMKKMLLDEGYACKEKLASLKEELKIFLLPKDKNDERSCILEVRAGTGGEEAALFAAELCRMYLNYCAAHKLRVEEMDINATELGGVKEAIYNVTGTGAYKLLKYESGVHRVQRVPATETQGRIHTSAATVAVLPEAEEVEVEINDKDIRIDIFHSGGAGGQNVNKVASAVRITHFPTGIVVTCQDERSQLKNKERAFKVLRSRVYDFYNGQNAKVREENRRSMVGSGDRSERIRTYNFPQSRVTDHRIGLSQYNLEAFMTGDIDSMVQALAIADREALLASEKE
;
A
#
# COMPACT_ATOMS: atom_id res chain seq x y z
N MET A 1 -5.21 14.10 21.13
CA MET A 1 -4.90 14.71 19.86
C MET A 1 -3.81 15.77 19.97
N LEU A 2 -4.05 16.96 20.53
CA LEU A 2 -3.09 18.07 20.60
C LEU A 2 -1.74 17.70 21.24
N LYS A 3 -1.74 16.83 22.26
CA LYS A 3 -0.49 16.33 22.87
C LYS A 3 0.34 15.51 21.88
N LYS A 4 -0.31 14.61 21.12
CA LYS A 4 0.38 13.84 20.06
C LYS A 4 0.97 14.77 18.98
N LEU A 5 0.23 15.82 18.56
CA LEU A 5 0.72 16.80 17.59
C LEU A 5 1.91 17.62 18.11
N ALA A 6 1.89 18.01 19.37
CA ALA A 6 3.03 18.68 20.01
C ALA A 6 4.27 17.78 20.08
N ASP A 7 4.10 16.48 20.31
CA ASP A 7 5.20 15.51 20.30
C ASP A 7 5.76 15.31 18.89
N ILE A 8 4.88 15.27 17.87
CA ILE A 8 5.27 15.23 16.44
C ILE A 8 6.07 16.47 16.06
N LYS A 9 5.63 17.66 16.47
CA LYS A 9 6.38 18.92 16.22
C LYS A 9 7.77 18.88 16.84
N LYS A 10 7.90 18.43 18.09
CA LYS A 10 9.21 18.25 18.75
C LYS A 10 10.10 17.26 17.99
N ARG A 11 9.52 16.18 17.50
CA ARG A 11 10.27 15.20 16.70
C ARG A 11 10.76 15.80 15.39
N TYR A 12 9.92 16.57 14.71
CA TYR A 12 10.28 17.28 13.49
C TYR A 12 11.41 18.29 13.71
N GLU A 13 11.35 19.10 14.79
CA GLU A 13 12.41 20.03 15.19
C GLU A 13 13.73 19.28 15.47
N PHE A 14 13.67 18.17 16.22
CA PHE A 14 14.82 17.31 16.44
C PHE A 14 15.43 16.77 15.15
N LEU A 15 14.60 16.29 14.20
CA LEU A 15 15.07 15.80 12.91
C LEU A 15 15.74 16.93 12.10
N SER A 16 15.19 18.14 12.15
CA SER A 16 15.77 19.32 11.48
C SER A 16 17.16 19.66 12.03
N GLU A 17 17.35 19.57 13.34
CA GLU A 17 18.65 19.76 13.99
C GLU A 17 19.63 18.66 13.60
N GLN A 18 19.19 17.39 13.62
CA GLN A 18 20.05 16.25 13.27
C GLN A 18 20.48 16.26 11.80
N LEU A 19 19.61 16.67 10.88
CA LEU A 19 19.95 16.79 9.46
C LEU A 19 20.98 17.89 9.16
N ALA A 20 21.15 18.85 10.07
CA ALA A 20 22.18 19.89 10.01
C ALA A 20 23.51 19.44 10.67
N ASP A 21 23.55 18.32 11.40
CA ASP A 21 24.77 17.82 12.06
C ASP A 21 25.71 17.17 11.04
N ALA A 22 26.98 17.61 11.05
CA ALA A 22 28.04 17.12 10.16
C ALA A 22 28.27 15.58 10.29
N ASN A 23 28.08 15.01 11.47
CA ASN A 23 28.23 13.57 11.71
C ASN A 23 27.12 12.76 11.03
N VAL A 24 25.88 13.27 11.02
CA VAL A 24 24.75 12.64 10.37
C VAL A 24 24.86 12.76 8.84
N ILE A 25 25.34 13.91 8.34
CA ILE A 25 25.60 14.11 6.90
C ILE A 25 26.68 13.15 6.39
N ALA A 26 27.65 12.77 7.20
CA ALA A 26 28.67 11.80 6.84
C ALA A 26 28.14 10.35 6.74
N ASP A 27 27.05 10.03 7.45
CA ASP A 27 26.34 8.75 7.35
C ASP A 27 25.12 8.86 6.44
N MET A 28 25.32 8.54 5.17
CA MET A 28 24.29 8.62 4.13
C MET A 28 23.01 7.80 4.47
N GLY A 29 23.16 6.65 5.14
CA GLY A 29 22.02 5.80 5.50
C GLY A 29 21.14 6.44 6.57
N THR A 30 21.73 6.97 7.62
CA THR A 30 21.02 7.69 8.68
C THR A 30 20.44 9.01 8.16
N TRP A 31 21.18 9.73 7.32
CA TRP A 31 20.69 10.96 6.71
C TRP A 31 19.46 10.75 5.85
N GLN A 32 19.45 9.75 4.95
CA GLN A 32 18.28 9.41 4.14
C GLN A 32 17.07 9.04 4.97
N LYS A 33 17.27 8.26 6.03
CA LYS A 33 16.21 7.86 6.96
C LYS A 33 15.57 9.07 7.65
N TYR A 34 16.39 9.98 8.17
CA TYR A 34 15.91 11.19 8.85
C TYR A 34 15.26 12.18 7.89
N SER A 35 15.81 12.34 6.68
CA SER A 35 15.21 13.17 5.63
C SER A 35 13.83 12.67 5.20
N LYS A 36 13.68 11.35 5.03
CA LYS A 36 12.39 10.75 4.71
C LYS A 36 11.39 10.94 5.85
N GLU A 37 11.79 10.67 7.10
CA GLU A 37 10.93 10.85 8.28
C GLU A 37 10.51 12.32 8.42
N GLN A 38 11.42 13.28 8.22
CA GLN A 38 11.10 14.71 8.26
C GLN A 38 10.09 15.09 7.18
N SER A 39 10.31 14.65 5.93
CA SER A 39 9.39 14.89 4.82
C SER A 39 7.98 14.37 5.11
N ASP A 40 7.87 13.19 5.73
CA ASP A 40 6.59 12.57 6.10
C ASP A 40 5.82 13.36 7.16
N LEU A 41 6.53 14.09 8.02
CA LEU A 41 5.96 14.91 9.09
C LEU A 41 5.67 16.36 8.68
N THR A 42 6.28 16.86 7.60
CA THR A 42 6.24 18.28 7.20
C THR A 42 4.81 18.78 7.08
N GLU A 43 3.97 18.11 6.29
CA GLU A 43 2.58 18.50 6.06
C GLU A 43 1.76 18.54 7.36
N THR A 44 1.98 17.58 8.24
CA THR A 44 1.30 17.51 9.56
C THR A 44 1.71 18.69 10.45
N VAL A 45 3.01 19.04 10.44
CA VAL A 45 3.54 20.12 11.26
C VAL A 45 3.09 21.48 10.73
N GLU A 46 3.11 21.71 9.42
CA GLU A 46 2.60 22.93 8.79
C GLU A 46 1.14 23.19 9.14
N LYS A 47 0.28 22.15 9.02
CA LYS A 47 -1.13 22.25 9.41
C LYS A 47 -1.32 22.48 10.90
N TYR A 48 -0.48 21.91 11.74
CA TYR A 48 -0.52 22.15 13.18
C TYR A 48 -0.07 23.56 13.55
N GLU A 49 0.91 24.12 12.84
CA GLU A 49 1.34 25.51 13.02
C GLU A 49 0.25 26.49 12.57
N GLU A 50 -0.45 26.21 11.46
CA GLU A 50 -1.62 26.98 11.04
C GLU A 50 -2.73 26.95 12.11
N TYR A 51 -2.98 25.79 12.71
CA TYR A 51 -3.92 25.65 13.83
C TYR A 51 -3.52 26.51 15.02
N LEU A 52 -2.24 26.46 15.45
CA LEU A 52 -1.74 27.27 16.57
C LEU A 52 -1.77 28.76 16.30
N ALA A 53 -1.49 29.19 15.07
CA ALA A 53 -1.57 30.60 14.67
C ALA A 53 -3.03 31.08 14.75
N CYS A 54 -3.97 30.34 14.18
CA CYS A 54 -5.37 30.67 14.20
C CYS A 54 -5.96 30.66 15.64
N GLU A 55 -5.49 29.77 16.53
CA GLU A 55 -5.87 29.74 17.94
C GLU A 55 -5.40 31.00 18.70
N ARG A 56 -4.18 31.48 18.40
CA ARG A 56 -3.67 32.74 18.94
C ARG A 56 -4.48 33.92 18.42
N GLU A 57 -4.67 34.04 17.11
CA GLU A 57 -5.47 35.09 16.48
C GLU A 57 -6.87 35.17 17.08
N MET A 58 -7.54 34.02 17.26
CA MET A 58 -8.85 33.97 17.91
C MET A 58 -8.81 34.50 19.34
N THR A 59 -7.81 34.08 20.12
CA THR A 59 -7.65 34.48 21.53
C THR A 59 -7.40 35.97 21.63
N ASP A 60 -6.52 36.49 20.79
CA ASP A 60 -6.14 37.92 20.74
C ASP A 60 -7.34 38.78 20.30
N ALA A 61 -8.08 38.35 19.27
CA ALA A 61 -9.27 39.06 18.79
C ALA A 61 -10.34 39.18 19.89
N PHE A 62 -10.65 38.10 20.61
CA PHE A 62 -11.61 38.15 21.71
C PHE A 62 -11.10 39.00 22.89
N ALA A 63 -9.81 38.90 23.25
CA ALA A 63 -9.24 39.73 24.34
C ALA A 63 -9.26 41.20 24.00
N LEU A 64 -8.93 41.57 22.76
CA LEU A 64 -9.01 42.96 22.28
C LEU A 64 -10.47 43.47 22.25
N ALA A 65 -11.41 42.64 21.81
CA ALA A 65 -12.83 42.99 21.79
C ALA A 65 -13.42 43.24 23.17
N GLU A 66 -12.87 42.66 24.24
CA GLU A 66 -13.28 42.93 25.63
C GLU A 66 -12.84 44.31 26.11
N THR A 67 -11.68 44.78 25.65
CA THR A 67 -11.09 46.05 26.08
C THR A 67 -11.45 47.23 25.19
N GLU A 68 -11.98 46.98 23.97
CA GLU A 68 -12.32 47.98 22.98
C GLU A 68 -13.61 48.72 23.35
N THR A 69 -13.56 50.04 23.22
CA THR A 69 -14.66 50.98 23.52
C THR A 69 -15.45 51.41 22.29
N ASP A 70 -14.84 51.35 21.11
CA ASP A 70 -15.50 51.63 19.85
C ASP A 70 -16.39 50.46 19.41
N ALA A 71 -17.69 50.76 19.20
CA ALA A 71 -18.67 49.72 18.87
C ALA A 71 -18.46 49.10 17.49
N GLU A 72 -17.97 49.82 16.49
CA GLU A 72 -17.65 49.27 15.16
C GLU A 72 -16.44 48.41 15.20
N MET A 73 -15.37 48.85 15.83
CA MET A 73 -14.11 48.11 16.01
C MET A 73 -14.34 46.83 16.82
N LYS A 74 -15.12 46.91 17.92
CA LYS A 74 -15.50 45.75 18.72
C LYS A 74 -16.26 44.70 17.92
N LYS A 75 -17.19 45.14 17.08
CA LYS A 75 -17.94 44.24 16.20
C LYS A 75 -17.02 43.53 15.22
N MET A 76 -16.10 44.27 14.59
CA MET A 76 -15.13 43.70 13.62
C MET A 76 -14.22 42.65 14.28
N LEU A 77 -13.70 42.92 15.48
CA LEU A 77 -12.91 41.95 16.25
C LEU A 77 -13.69 40.69 16.64
N LEU A 78 -14.96 40.84 17.00
CA LEU A 78 -15.80 39.69 17.28
C LEU A 78 -16.09 38.85 16.02
N ASP A 79 -16.37 39.49 14.89
CA ASP A 79 -16.60 38.81 13.61
C ASP A 79 -15.33 38.05 13.17
N GLU A 80 -14.14 38.64 13.33
CA GLU A 80 -12.84 37.99 13.09
C GLU A 80 -12.63 36.80 14.04
N GLY A 81 -12.88 36.95 15.33
CA GLY A 81 -12.79 35.86 16.33
C GLY A 81 -13.72 34.69 16.01
N TYR A 82 -14.94 34.97 15.54
CA TYR A 82 -15.87 33.90 15.12
C TYR A 82 -15.41 33.21 13.82
N ALA A 83 -14.88 33.93 12.84
CA ALA A 83 -14.31 33.37 11.62
C ALA A 83 -13.12 32.44 11.93
N CYS A 84 -12.20 32.87 12.82
CA CYS A 84 -11.12 32.03 13.29
C CYS A 84 -11.62 30.76 14.02
N LYS A 85 -12.70 30.87 14.81
CA LYS A 85 -13.29 29.73 15.50
C LYS A 85 -13.85 28.67 14.52
N GLU A 86 -14.49 29.10 13.44
CA GLU A 86 -14.96 28.18 12.38
C GLU A 86 -13.78 27.52 11.66
N LYS A 87 -12.75 28.30 11.32
CA LYS A 87 -11.52 27.80 10.72
C LYS A 87 -10.79 26.78 11.62
N LEU A 88 -10.73 27.03 12.93
CA LEU A 88 -10.18 26.09 13.91
C LEU A 88 -10.95 24.76 13.95
N ALA A 89 -12.27 24.79 13.82
CA ALA A 89 -13.07 23.56 13.78
C ALA A 89 -12.72 22.72 12.54
N SER A 90 -12.58 23.35 11.37
CA SER A 90 -12.15 22.70 10.13
C SER A 90 -10.73 22.12 10.26
N LEU A 91 -9.77 22.93 10.69
CA LEU A 91 -8.37 22.51 10.86
C LEU A 91 -8.24 21.34 11.87
N LYS A 92 -9.08 21.34 12.90
CA LYS A 92 -9.10 20.26 13.89
C LYS A 92 -9.55 18.92 13.29
N GLU A 93 -10.52 18.92 12.39
CA GLU A 93 -10.93 17.71 11.69
C GLU A 93 -9.86 17.26 10.68
N GLU A 94 -9.25 18.19 9.94
CA GLU A 94 -8.12 17.88 9.06
C GLU A 94 -6.97 17.24 9.84
N LEU A 95 -6.56 17.83 10.97
CA LEU A 95 -5.48 17.32 11.82
C LEU A 95 -5.75 15.92 12.40
N LYS A 96 -7.01 15.56 12.63
CA LYS A 96 -7.36 14.18 13.02
C LYS A 96 -6.98 13.18 11.91
N ILE A 97 -7.19 13.58 10.65
CA ILE A 97 -6.86 12.75 9.49
C ILE A 97 -5.35 12.55 9.38
N PHE A 98 -4.56 13.58 9.64
CA PHE A 98 -3.09 13.49 9.61
C PHE A 98 -2.49 12.65 10.74
N LEU A 99 -3.23 12.46 11.84
CA LEU A 99 -2.78 11.60 12.95
C LEU A 99 -3.06 10.12 12.74
N LEU A 100 -3.83 9.76 11.70
CA LEU A 100 -4.03 8.36 11.35
C LEU A 100 -2.72 7.74 10.87
N PRO A 101 -2.43 6.50 11.25
CA PRO A 101 -1.24 5.82 10.77
C PRO A 101 -1.28 5.75 9.24
N LYS A 102 -0.30 6.36 8.58
CA LYS A 102 -0.11 6.19 7.13
C LYS A 102 0.17 4.71 6.86
N ASP A 103 -0.54 4.11 5.92
CA ASP A 103 -0.21 2.76 5.47
C ASP A 103 1.19 2.79 4.83
N LYS A 104 2.10 1.97 5.35
CA LYS A 104 3.48 1.86 4.85
C LYS A 104 3.54 1.46 3.37
N ASN A 105 2.47 0.88 2.86
CA ASN A 105 2.38 0.45 1.49
C ASN A 105 1.88 1.55 0.54
N ASP A 106 1.31 2.65 1.06
CA ASP A 106 0.68 3.69 0.24
C ASP A 106 1.62 4.32 -0.81
N GLU A 107 2.93 4.41 -0.51
CA GLU A 107 3.93 4.95 -1.44
C GLU A 107 4.52 3.90 -2.40
N ARG A 108 4.20 2.61 -2.21
CA ARG A 108 4.78 1.52 -3.00
C ARG A 108 4.15 1.42 -4.38
N SER A 109 4.91 0.82 -5.28
CA SER A 109 4.39 0.24 -6.52
C SER A 109 3.41 -0.89 -6.20
N CYS A 110 2.54 -1.21 -7.15
CA CYS A 110 1.58 -2.29 -6.94
C CYS A 110 1.42 -3.17 -8.18
N ILE A 111 0.98 -4.39 -7.93
CA ILE A 111 0.56 -5.34 -8.96
C ILE A 111 -0.96 -5.25 -9.04
N LEU A 112 -1.46 -4.88 -10.23
CA LEU A 112 -2.87 -4.85 -10.57
C LEU A 112 -3.22 -6.12 -11.34
N GLU A 113 -4.05 -6.98 -10.76
CA GLU A 113 -4.60 -8.17 -11.42
C GLU A 113 -6.08 -7.95 -11.73
N VAL A 114 -6.48 -8.22 -12.96
CA VAL A 114 -7.88 -8.20 -13.38
C VAL A 114 -8.21 -9.56 -13.97
N ARG A 115 -9.28 -10.20 -13.50
CA ARG A 115 -9.71 -11.51 -13.97
C ARG A 115 -11.19 -11.53 -14.28
N ALA A 116 -11.57 -12.23 -15.34
CA ALA A 116 -12.96 -12.55 -15.62
C ALA A 116 -13.52 -13.46 -14.51
N GLY A 117 -14.67 -13.08 -13.97
CA GLY A 117 -15.42 -13.88 -12.99
C GLY A 117 -16.59 -14.63 -13.62
N THR A 118 -17.73 -14.63 -12.92
CA THR A 118 -18.96 -15.27 -13.40
C THR A 118 -19.58 -14.52 -14.58
N GLY A 119 -19.78 -15.19 -15.72
CA GLY A 119 -20.44 -14.57 -16.89
C GLY A 119 -19.87 -15.01 -18.25
N GLY A 120 -18.89 -15.91 -18.26
CA GLY A 120 -18.30 -16.44 -19.50
C GLY A 120 -17.61 -15.36 -20.32
N GLU A 121 -17.86 -15.32 -21.63
CA GLU A 121 -17.22 -14.39 -22.56
C GLU A 121 -17.53 -12.93 -22.24
N GLU A 122 -18.74 -12.63 -21.78
CA GLU A 122 -19.14 -11.27 -21.37
C GLU A 122 -18.33 -10.77 -20.16
N ALA A 123 -18.01 -11.67 -19.22
CA ALA A 123 -17.11 -11.32 -18.11
C ALA A 123 -15.70 -11.00 -18.59
N ALA A 124 -15.21 -11.70 -19.62
CA ALA A 124 -13.91 -11.45 -20.21
C ALA A 124 -13.87 -10.10 -20.97
N LEU A 125 -14.93 -9.76 -21.69
CA LEU A 125 -15.06 -8.46 -22.36
C LEU A 125 -15.11 -7.31 -21.33
N PHE A 126 -15.87 -7.49 -20.24
CA PHE A 126 -15.92 -6.52 -19.16
C PHE A 126 -14.57 -6.36 -18.45
N ALA A 127 -13.85 -7.47 -18.22
CA ALA A 127 -12.49 -7.42 -17.66
C ALA A 127 -11.54 -6.60 -18.55
N ALA A 128 -11.62 -6.75 -19.87
CA ALA A 128 -10.84 -5.95 -20.81
C ALA A 128 -11.17 -4.43 -20.73
N GLU A 129 -12.45 -4.10 -20.54
CA GLU A 129 -12.87 -2.71 -20.36
C GLU A 129 -12.38 -2.14 -19.03
N LEU A 130 -12.39 -2.91 -17.94
CA LEU A 130 -11.80 -2.51 -16.65
C LEU A 130 -10.30 -2.30 -16.77
N CYS A 131 -9.57 -3.18 -17.47
CA CYS A 131 -8.15 -2.97 -17.74
C CYS A 131 -7.91 -1.63 -18.42
N ARG A 132 -8.67 -1.31 -19.48
CA ARG A 132 -8.55 -0.03 -20.20
C ARG A 132 -8.83 1.16 -19.29
N MET A 133 -9.87 1.07 -18.46
CA MET A 133 -10.22 2.10 -17.48
C MET A 133 -9.05 2.38 -16.54
N TYR A 134 -8.45 1.33 -15.96
CA TYR A 134 -7.32 1.50 -15.04
C TYR A 134 -6.05 1.99 -15.74
N LEU A 135 -5.77 1.53 -16.96
CA LEU A 135 -4.64 2.03 -17.74
C LEU A 135 -4.75 3.54 -18.01
N ASN A 136 -5.95 4.00 -18.39
CA ASN A 136 -6.22 5.43 -18.59
C ASN A 136 -6.08 6.22 -17.29
N TYR A 137 -6.61 5.69 -16.19
CA TYR A 137 -6.47 6.29 -14.86
C TYR A 137 -5.01 6.43 -14.44
N CYS A 138 -4.23 5.38 -14.59
CA CYS A 138 -2.79 5.40 -14.32
C CYS A 138 -2.06 6.43 -15.18
N ALA A 139 -2.40 6.53 -16.48
CA ALA A 139 -1.81 7.51 -17.39
C ALA A 139 -2.12 8.95 -16.97
N ALA A 140 -3.36 9.24 -16.55
CA ALA A 140 -3.76 10.55 -16.02
C ALA A 140 -2.95 10.95 -14.78
N HIS A 141 -2.65 9.99 -13.92
CA HIS A 141 -1.81 10.20 -12.70
C HIS A 141 -0.30 10.06 -12.95
N LYS A 142 0.15 9.97 -14.21
CA LYS A 142 1.56 9.84 -14.60
C LYS A 142 2.24 8.60 -13.98
N LEU A 143 1.48 7.55 -13.70
CA LEU A 143 2.00 6.27 -13.29
C LEU A 143 2.49 5.49 -14.51
N ARG A 144 3.60 4.78 -14.35
CA ARG A 144 4.10 3.88 -15.38
C ARG A 144 3.48 2.51 -15.19
N VAL A 145 2.91 1.97 -16.25
CA VAL A 145 2.31 0.63 -16.26
C VAL A 145 3.10 -0.27 -17.20
N GLU A 146 3.49 -1.43 -16.69
CA GLU A 146 4.17 -2.47 -17.45
C GLU A 146 3.29 -3.73 -17.44
N GLU A 147 3.01 -4.25 -18.63
CA GLU A 147 2.27 -5.49 -18.81
C GLU A 147 3.16 -6.66 -18.44
N MET A 148 2.75 -7.48 -17.47
CA MET A 148 3.48 -8.67 -17.04
C MET A 148 2.96 -9.93 -17.72
N ASP A 149 1.61 -10.10 -17.77
CA ASP A 149 0.96 -11.24 -18.38
C ASP A 149 -0.47 -10.89 -18.81
N ILE A 150 -0.87 -11.35 -19.99
CA ILE A 150 -2.25 -11.21 -20.49
C ILE A 150 -2.72 -12.51 -21.15
N ASN A 151 -3.83 -13.04 -20.63
CA ASN A 151 -4.56 -14.14 -21.24
C ASN A 151 -5.82 -13.58 -21.91
N ALA A 152 -5.72 -13.27 -23.21
CA ALA A 152 -6.81 -12.73 -24.01
C ALA A 152 -7.73 -13.84 -24.56
N THR A 153 -8.99 -13.47 -24.88
CA THR A 153 -9.92 -14.35 -25.60
C THR A 153 -9.97 -13.99 -27.08
N GLU A 154 -10.49 -14.90 -27.91
CA GLU A 154 -10.59 -14.69 -29.36
C GLU A 154 -11.49 -13.49 -29.74
N LEU A 155 -12.46 -13.15 -28.88
CA LEU A 155 -13.38 -12.02 -29.08
C LEU A 155 -12.87 -10.70 -28.51
N GLY A 156 -11.58 -10.62 -28.13
CA GLY A 156 -10.97 -9.40 -27.59
C GLY A 156 -11.25 -9.15 -26.09
N GLY A 157 -11.79 -10.14 -25.39
CA GLY A 157 -11.91 -10.15 -23.95
C GLY A 157 -10.59 -10.54 -23.27
N VAL A 158 -10.54 -10.44 -21.95
CA VAL A 158 -9.38 -10.80 -21.12
C VAL A 158 -9.85 -11.78 -20.03
N LYS A 159 -9.27 -12.98 -20.02
CA LYS A 159 -9.49 -13.95 -18.93
C LYS A 159 -8.73 -13.54 -17.68
N GLU A 160 -7.49 -13.08 -17.88
CA GLU A 160 -6.60 -12.60 -16.84
C GLU A 160 -5.63 -11.59 -17.43
N ALA A 161 -5.39 -10.50 -16.72
CA ALA A 161 -4.34 -9.54 -17.02
C ALA A 161 -3.63 -9.15 -15.73
N ILE A 162 -2.30 -9.06 -15.78
CA ILE A 162 -1.43 -8.69 -14.68
C ILE A 162 -0.56 -7.53 -15.14
N TYR A 163 -0.62 -6.43 -14.41
CA TYR A 163 0.16 -5.22 -14.67
C TYR A 163 0.99 -4.87 -13.45
N ASN A 164 2.25 -4.46 -13.68
CA ASN A 164 3.05 -3.79 -12.67
C ASN A 164 2.86 -2.28 -12.81
N VAL A 165 2.35 -1.63 -11.77
CA VAL A 165 2.09 -0.19 -11.74
C VAL A 165 3.11 0.47 -10.83
N THR A 166 4.00 1.29 -11.42
CA THR A 166 5.09 1.96 -10.71
C THR A 166 4.89 3.48 -10.71
N GLY A 167 5.25 4.11 -9.62
CA GLY A 167 5.14 5.55 -9.41
C GLY A 167 4.75 5.90 -7.99
N THR A 168 4.92 7.18 -7.62
CA THR A 168 4.62 7.65 -6.27
C THR A 168 3.13 7.50 -5.95
N GLY A 169 2.81 6.73 -4.91
CA GLY A 169 1.44 6.55 -4.47
C GLY A 169 0.59 5.62 -5.34
N ALA A 170 1.20 4.77 -6.18
CA ALA A 170 0.47 3.86 -7.06
C ALA A 170 -0.49 2.95 -6.26
N TYR A 171 -0.02 2.33 -5.18
CA TYR A 171 -0.86 1.51 -4.32
C TYR A 171 -1.97 2.32 -3.65
N LYS A 172 -1.67 3.51 -3.14
CA LYS A 172 -2.64 4.42 -2.50
C LYS A 172 -3.85 4.73 -3.40
N LEU A 173 -3.59 4.96 -4.69
CA LEU A 173 -4.62 5.31 -5.67
C LEU A 173 -5.50 4.11 -6.06
N LEU A 174 -4.93 2.91 -6.09
CA LEU A 174 -5.61 1.72 -6.60
C LEU A 174 -6.12 0.76 -5.52
N LYS A 175 -5.64 0.82 -4.28
CA LYS A 175 -5.97 -0.16 -3.21
C LYS A 175 -7.47 -0.37 -2.99
N TYR A 176 -8.27 0.67 -3.18
CA TYR A 176 -9.72 0.62 -3.02
C TYR A 176 -10.45 -0.06 -4.19
N GLU A 177 -9.75 -0.37 -5.26
CA GLU A 177 -10.33 -1.05 -6.43
C GLU A 177 -10.34 -2.59 -6.28
N SER A 178 -9.73 -3.13 -5.23
CA SER A 178 -9.71 -4.57 -4.96
C SER A 178 -11.10 -5.09 -4.59
N GLY A 179 -11.57 -6.12 -5.31
CA GLY A 179 -12.84 -6.78 -5.04
C GLY A 179 -13.55 -7.25 -6.31
N VAL A 180 -14.85 -7.56 -6.17
CA VAL A 180 -15.71 -8.02 -7.26
C VAL A 180 -16.46 -6.85 -7.89
N HIS A 181 -16.25 -6.64 -9.18
CA HIS A 181 -16.94 -5.64 -9.99
C HIS A 181 -18.05 -6.31 -10.80
N ARG A 182 -19.27 -5.81 -10.68
CA ARG A 182 -20.45 -6.37 -11.34
C ARG A 182 -20.94 -5.46 -12.46
N VAL A 183 -21.12 -6.00 -13.65
CA VAL A 183 -21.71 -5.29 -14.78
C VAL A 183 -23.13 -5.76 -15.05
N GLN A 184 -24.01 -4.83 -15.41
CA GLN A 184 -25.38 -5.05 -15.87
C GLN A 184 -25.56 -4.35 -17.20
N ARG A 185 -25.58 -5.13 -18.29
CA ARG A 185 -25.83 -4.64 -19.66
C ARG A 185 -26.37 -5.75 -20.55
N VAL A 186 -26.82 -5.37 -21.74
CA VAL A 186 -27.09 -6.34 -22.81
C VAL A 186 -25.75 -6.71 -23.44
N PRO A 187 -25.30 -7.98 -23.36
CA PRO A 187 -24.05 -8.41 -23.96
C PRO A 187 -24.03 -8.21 -25.47
N ALA A 188 -22.87 -7.96 -26.06
CA ALA A 188 -22.72 -7.93 -27.52
C ALA A 188 -23.08 -9.26 -28.21
N THR A 189 -23.04 -10.36 -27.48
CA THR A 189 -23.39 -11.72 -27.90
C THR A 189 -24.88 -12.07 -27.73
N GLU A 190 -25.68 -11.19 -27.09
CA GLU A 190 -27.09 -11.44 -26.81
C GLU A 190 -27.98 -10.94 -27.97
N THR A 191 -28.73 -11.86 -28.57
CA THR A 191 -29.61 -11.54 -29.72
C THR A 191 -31.03 -11.11 -29.32
N GLN A 192 -31.47 -11.39 -28.08
CA GLN A 192 -32.83 -11.09 -27.63
C GLN A 192 -32.94 -9.81 -26.78
N GLY A 193 -31.83 -9.06 -26.66
CA GLY A 193 -31.83 -7.80 -25.91
C GLY A 193 -32.00 -7.93 -24.39
N ARG A 194 -31.77 -9.12 -23.82
CA ARG A 194 -31.88 -9.33 -22.38
C ARG A 194 -30.68 -8.77 -21.63
N ILE A 195 -30.92 -8.11 -20.50
CA ILE A 195 -29.87 -7.63 -19.61
C ILE A 195 -29.27 -8.82 -18.89
N HIS A 196 -27.95 -9.02 -19.06
CA HIS A 196 -27.18 -10.01 -18.30
C HIS A 196 -26.40 -9.33 -17.17
N THR A 197 -26.08 -10.14 -16.18
CA THR A 197 -25.25 -9.73 -15.07
C THR A 197 -23.99 -10.56 -15.07
N SER A 198 -22.84 -9.93 -15.30
CA SER A 198 -21.54 -10.56 -15.28
C SER A 198 -20.64 -9.92 -14.22
N ALA A 199 -19.56 -10.58 -13.86
CA ALA A 199 -18.63 -10.09 -12.86
C ALA A 199 -17.19 -10.26 -13.33
N ALA A 200 -16.34 -9.33 -12.90
CA ALA A 200 -14.88 -9.44 -12.99
C ALA A 200 -14.29 -9.16 -11.61
N THR A 201 -13.11 -9.67 -11.35
CA THR A 201 -12.43 -9.48 -10.07
C THR A 201 -11.17 -8.66 -10.28
N VAL A 202 -10.91 -7.77 -9.37
CA VAL A 202 -9.71 -6.92 -9.35
C VAL A 202 -8.97 -7.17 -8.04
N ALA A 203 -7.66 -7.40 -8.11
CA ALA A 203 -6.80 -7.46 -6.94
C ALA A 203 -5.65 -6.47 -7.12
N VAL A 204 -5.42 -5.66 -6.10
CA VAL A 204 -4.30 -4.70 -6.04
C VAL A 204 -3.42 -5.10 -4.87
N LEU A 205 -2.22 -5.58 -5.19
CA LEU A 205 -1.26 -6.06 -4.22
C LEU A 205 -0.06 -5.13 -4.18
N PRO A 206 0.44 -4.71 -3.01
CA PRO A 206 1.66 -3.93 -2.95
C PRO A 206 2.83 -4.76 -3.45
N GLU A 207 3.74 -4.12 -4.21
CA GLU A 207 4.99 -4.75 -4.62
C GLU A 207 5.80 -5.15 -3.39
N ALA A 208 6.33 -6.38 -3.38
CA ALA A 208 7.12 -6.84 -2.26
C ALA A 208 8.51 -6.24 -2.30
N GLU A 209 9.02 -5.89 -1.13
CA GLU A 209 10.44 -5.60 -0.96
C GLU A 209 11.25 -6.88 -1.23
N GLU A 210 12.40 -6.70 -1.89
CA GLU A 210 13.36 -7.79 -1.99
C GLU A 210 13.80 -8.18 -0.58
N VAL A 211 13.72 -9.47 -0.28
CA VAL A 211 14.16 -9.98 1.01
C VAL A 211 15.69 -10.05 0.99
N GLU A 212 16.36 -9.05 1.54
CA GLU A 212 17.77 -9.18 1.86
C GLU A 212 17.94 -10.21 2.99
N VAL A 213 18.48 -11.37 2.66
CA VAL A 213 18.76 -12.41 3.65
C VAL A 213 20.12 -12.14 4.27
N GLU A 214 20.15 -11.44 5.39
CA GLU A 214 21.31 -11.38 6.25
C GLU A 214 21.30 -12.57 7.20
N ILE A 215 22.35 -13.40 7.10
CA ILE A 215 22.56 -14.51 8.04
C ILE A 215 23.54 -14.04 9.12
N ASN A 216 23.01 -13.85 10.32
CA ASN A 216 23.84 -13.49 11.46
C ASN A 216 24.55 -14.73 12.03
N ASP A 217 25.81 -14.60 12.45
CA ASP A 217 26.57 -15.68 13.06
C ASP A 217 25.92 -16.23 14.35
N LYS A 218 25.09 -15.45 15.03
CA LYS A 218 24.35 -15.87 16.24
C LYS A 218 23.19 -16.82 15.93
N ASP A 219 22.69 -16.79 14.70
CA ASP A 219 21.52 -17.55 14.25
C ASP A 219 21.90 -18.89 13.63
N ILE A 220 23.20 -19.19 13.58
CA ILE A 220 23.75 -20.43 12.99
C ILE A 220 24.56 -21.21 13.98
N ARG A 221 24.53 -22.55 13.84
CA ARG A 221 25.47 -23.46 14.45
C ARG A 221 26.23 -24.20 13.37
N ILE A 222 27.54 -24.24 13.51
CA ILE A 222 28.44 -24.94 12.58
C ILE A 222 29.03 -26.17 13.30
N ASP A 223 28.70 -27.34 12.80
CA ASP A 223 29.22 -28.62 13.27
C ASP A 223 30.20 -29.17 12.22
N ILE A 224 31.39 -29.57 12.69
CA ILE A 224 32.41 -30.17 11.85
C ILE A 224 32.43 -31.66 12.16
N PHE A 225 32.45 -32.49 11.13
CA PHE A 225 32.44 -33.95 11.30
C PHE A 225 33.23 -34.65 10.20
N HIS A 226 33.45 -35.95 10.36
CA HIS A 226 34.14 -36.76 9.36
C HIS A 226 33.25 -37.06 8.17
N SER A 227 33.78 -36.91 6.95
CA SER A 227 33.04 -37.22 5.72
C SER A 227 32.71 -38.71 5.69
N GLY A 228 31.47 -39.05 5.31
CA GLY A 228 31.05 -40.42 5.07
C GLY A 228 31.29 -40.84 3.62
N GLY A 229 31.68 -42.07 3.38
CA GLY A 229 31.82 -42.62 2.02
C GLY A 229 33.07 -43.51 1.84
N ALA A 230 33.20 -44.12 0.66
CA ALA A 230 34.38 -44.92 0.29
C ALA A 230 35.58 -43.99 0.09
N GLY A 231 36.57 -44.07 0.96
CA GLY A 231 37.79 -43.25 0.89
C GLY A 231 38.97 -43.84 1.63
N GLY A 232 40.19 -43.37 1.36
CA GLY A 232 41.41 -43.76 2.01
C GLY A 232 41.59 -43.17 3.42
N GLN A 233 42.78 -43.36 4.03
CA GLN A 233 43.06 -42.92 5.41
C GLN A 233 42.74 -41.44 5.73
N ASN A 234 42.78 -40.54 4.75
CA ASN A 234 42.46 -39.12 4.94
C ASN A 234 40.98 -38.87 5.25
N VAL A 235 40.04 -39.63 4.66
CA VAL A 235 38.60 -39.48 4.91
C VAL A 235 38.25 -39.83 6.35
N ASN A 236 38.94 -40.79 6.92
CA ASN A 236 38.69 -41.26 8.29
C ASN A 236 39.47 -40.46 9.38
N LYS A 237 40.51 -39.71 8.97
CA LYS A 237 41.38 -39.00 9.94
C LYS A 237 41.12 -37.49 9.97
N VAL A 238 40.60 -36.90 8.89
CA VAL A 238 40.39 -35.44 8.78
C VAL A 238 38.91 -35.12 8.76
N ALA A 239 38.45 -34.36 9.75
CA ALA A 239 37.09 -33.84 9.80
C ALA A 239 36.95 -32.65 8.82
N SER A 240 36.61 -32.95 7.58
CA SER A 240 36.44 -31.93 6.51
C SER A 240 34.98 -31.60 6.17
N ALA A 241 34.02 -32.43 6.60
CA ALA A 241 32.62 -32.20 6.39
C ALA A 241 32.09 -31.13 7.35
N VAL A 242 31.21 -30.28 6.82
CA VAL A 242 30.59 -29.15 7.56
C VAL A 242 29.07 -29.28 7.50
N ARG A 243 28.43 -29.14 8.65
CA ARG A 243 26.98 -28.99 8.80
C ARG A 243 26.69 -27.63 9.37
N ILE A 244 25.80 -26.86 8.73
CA ILE A 244 25.32 -25.57 9.22
C ILE A 244 23.84 -25.72 9.51
N THR A 245 23.43 -25.38 10.73
CA THR A 245 22.05 -25.35 11.17
C THR A 245 21.64 -23.88 11.39
N HIS A 246 20.62 -23.41 10.71
CA HIS A 246 20.05 -22.08 10.89
C HIS A 246 18.86 -22.18 11.84
N PHE A 247 18.96 -21.60 13.04
CA PHE A 247 17.96 -21.75 14.10
C PHE A 247 16.58 -21.16 13.74
N PRO A 248 16.48 -19.93 13.19
CA PRO A 248 15.17 -19.33 12.94
C PRO A 248 14.30 -20.10 11.93
N THR A 249 14.92 -20.71 10.91
CA THR A 249 14.20 -21.47 9.86
C THR A 249 14.25 -22.97 10.04
N GLY A 250 15.10 -23.48 10.94
CA GLY A 250 15.35 -24.92 11.11
C GLY A 250 16.05 -25.59 9.93
N ILE A 251 16.54 -24.82 8.96
CA ILE A 251 17.22 -25.34 7.76
C ILE A 251 18.59 -25.87 8.15
N VAL A 252 18.87 -27.12 7.73
CA VAL A 252 20.15 -27.76 7.90
C VAL A 252 20.80 -28.00 6.53
N VAL A 253 22.04 -27.56 6.38
CA VAL A 253 22.85 -27.77 5.18
C VAL A 253 24.11 -28.55 5.55
N THR A 254 24.37 -29.63 4.83
CA THR A 254 25.58 -30.44 4.99
C THR A 254 26.37 -30.40 3.69
N CYS A 255 27.67 -30.16 3.79
CA CYS A 255 28.59 -30.17 2.64
C CYS A 255 29.83 -31.00 2.98
N GLN A 256 30.14 -32.00 2.13
CA GLN A 256 31.28 -32.91 2.30
C GLN A 256 32.00 -33.23 0.96
N ASP A 257 31.75 -32.40 -0.07
CA ASP A 257 32.16 -32.68 -1.45
C ASP A 257 33.68 -32.42 -1.67
N GLU A 258 34.24 -31.47 -0.93
CA GLU A 258 35.61 -31.04 -1.05
C GLU A 258 36.51 -31.61 0.05
N ARG A 259 37.81 -31.78 -0.25
CA ARG A 259 38.79 -32.21 0.75
C ARG A 259 39.13 -31.13 1.78
N SER A 260 38.85 -29.87 1.46
CA SER A 260 39.12 -28.70 2.30
C SER A 260 37.89 -28.33 3.12
N GLN A 261 38.01 -28.32 4.44
CA GLN A 261 36.99 -27.87 5.37
C GLN A 261 36.53 -26.43 5.05
N LEU A 262 37.46 -25.53 4.70
CA LEU A 262 37.14 -24.13 4.39
C LEU A 262 36.25 -24.04 3.15
N LYS A 263 36.58 -24.77 2.07
CA LYS A 263 35.74 -24.80 0.85
C LYS A 263 34.37 -25.41 1.12
N ASN A 264 34.28 -26.47 1.93
CA ASN A 264 32.98 -27.03 2.33
C ASN A 264 32.15 -26.03 3.15
N LYS A 265 32.81 -25.26 4.04
CA LYS A 265 32.14 -24.20 4.82
C LYS A 265 31.60 -23.11 3.90
N GLU A 266 32.38 -22.56 2.97
CA GLU A 266 31.96 -21.54 2.02
C GLU A 266 30.79 -22.02 1.14
N ARG A 267 30.86 -23.26 0.63
CA ARG A 267 29.82 -23.86 -0.17
C ARG A 267 28.54 -24.09 0.65
N ALA A 268 28.64 -24.56 1.89
CA ALA A 268 27.52 -24.73 2.79
C ALA A 268 26.82 -23.40 3.09
N PHE A 269 27.57 -22.32 3.29
CA PHE A 269 27.00 -20.97 3.44
C PHE A 269 26.24 -20.49 2.18
N LYS A 270 26.84 -20.72 1.00
CA LYS A 270 26.17 -20.35 -0.27
C LYS A 270 24.84 -21.09 -0.44
N VAL A 271 24.82 -22.40 -0.16
CA VAL A 271 23.60 -23.20 -0.22
C VAL A 271 22.60 -22.79 0.87
N LEU A 272 23.09 -22.47 2.07
CA LEU A 272 22.24 -21.99 3.15
C LEU A 272 21.52 -20.69 2.76
N ARG A 273 22.24 -19.69 2.23
CA ARG A 273 21.66 -18.43 1.75
C ARG A 273 20.55 -18.67 0.75
N SER A 274 20.78 -19.50 -0.25
CA SER A 274 19.76 -19.83 -1.25
C SER A 274 18.53 -20.46 -0.61
N ARG A 275 18.69 -21.45 0.28
CA ARG A 275 17.56 -22.13 0.92
C ARG A 275 16.78 -21.23 1.89
N VAL A 276 17.47 -20.35 2.62
CA VAL A 276 16.82 -19.37 3.50
C VAL A 276 16.07 -18.34 2.69
N TYR A 277 16.62 -17.87 1.57
CA TYR A 277 15.96 -17.00 0.62
C TYR A 277 14.68 -17.65 0.04
N ASP A 278 14.78 -18.91 -0.43
CA ASP A 278 13.62 -19.65 -0.94
C ASP A 278 12.53 -19.84 0.11
N PHE A 279 12.94 -20.10 1.37
CA PHE A 279 12.00 -20.25 2.48
C PHE A 279 11.20 -18.97 2.76
N TYR A 280 11.88 -17.83 2.87
CA TYR A 280 11.20 -16.54 3.10
C TYR A 280 10.35 -16.11 1.89
N ASN A 281 10.82 -16.31 0.68
CA ASN A 281 10.04 -16.05 -0.53
C ASN A 281 8.80 -16.95 -0.59
N GLY A 282 8.92 -18.21 -0.22
CA GLY A 282 7.77 -19.12 -0.16
C GLY A 282 6.73 -18.71 0.89
N GLN A 283 7.16 -18.19 2.05
CA GLN A 283 6.24 -17.64 3.06
C GLN A 283 5.55 -16.38 2.54
N ASN A 284 6.31 -15.43 1.96
CA ASN A 284 5.75 -14.21 1.40
C ASN A 284 4.76 -14.50 0.27
N ALA A 285 5.04 -15.50 -0.58
CA ALA A 285 4.12 -15.92 -1.64
C ALA A 285 2.79 -16.45 -1.07
N LYS A 286 2.83 -17.25 0.01
CA LYS A 286 1.61 -17.75 0.67
C LYS A 286 0.79 -16.61 1.26
N VAL A 287 1.42 -15.67 1.98
CA VAL A 287 0.75 -14.49 2.55
C VAL A 287 0.10 -13.65 1.44
N ARG A 288 0.78 -13.47 0.31
CA ARG A 288 0.20 -12.76 -0.85
C ARG A 288 -1.01 -13.51 -1.42
N GLU A 289 -0.92 -14.82 -1.55
CA GLU A 289 -2.04 -15.61 -2.05
C GLU A 289 -3.25 -15.58 -1.11
N GLU A 290 -3.03 -15.64 0.20
CA GLU A 290 -4.07 -15.49 1.20
C GLU A 290 -4.71 -14.10 1.16
N ASN A 291 -3.91 -13.04 1.09
CA ASN A 291 -4.39 -11.66 0.95
C ASN A 291 -5.19 -11.49 -0.35
N ARG A 292 -4.68 -12.02 -1.46
CA ARG A 292 -5.40 -12.01 -2.74
C ARG A 292 -6.76 -12.73 -2.64
N ARG A 293 -6.80 -13.91 -2.02
CA ARG A 293 -8.06 -14.65 -1.82
C ARG A 293 -9.05 -13.87 -0.96
N SER A 294 -8.59 -13.21 0.08
CA SER A 294 -9.45 -12.37 0.93
C SER A 294 -10.03 -11.18 0.19
N MET A 295 -9.26 -10.54 -0.72
CA MET A 295 -9.70 -9.39 -1.52
C MET A 295 -10.72 -9.78 -2.59
N VAL A 296 -10.54 -10.94 -3.25
CA VAL A 296 -11.33 -11.36 -4.41
C VAL A 296 -12.51 -12.25 -4.02
N GLY A 297 -12.48 -12.86 -2.82
CA GLY A 297 -13.50 -13.79 -2.37
C GLY A 297 -13.68 -14.99 -3.32
N SER A 298 -14.92 -15.38 -3.54
CA SER A 298 -15.29 -16.47 -4.49
C SER A 298 -15.36 -15.98 -5.95
N GLY A 299 -15.32 -14.65 -6.20
CA GLY A 299 -15.58 -14.07 -7.51
C GLY A 299 -17.06 -14.11 -7.93
N ASP A 300 -17.95 -14.46 -6.99
CA ASP A 300 -19.38 -14.46 -7.26
C ASP A 300 -19.93 -13.03 -7.32
N ARG A 301 -20.86 -12.81 -8.24
CA ARG A 301 -21.54 -11.50 -8.42
C ARG A 301 -22.31 -11.00 -7.20
N SER A 302 -22.53 -11.83 -6.19
CA SER A 302 -23.16 -11.44 -4.92
C SER A 302 -22.20 -10.67 -4.00
N GLU A 303 -20.89 -10.95 -4.08
CA GLU A 303 -19.84 -10.33 -3.25
C GLU A 303 -19.36 -8.98 -3.79
N ARG A 304 -20.12 -8.38 -4.69
CA ARG A 304 -19.76 -7.14 -5.39
C ARG A 304 -19.41 -5.98 -4.46
N ILE A 305 -18.31 -5.32 -4.75
CA ILE A 305 -18.00 -4.00 -4.18
C ILE A 305 -18.65 -2.88 -5.00
N ARG A 306 -18.72 -3.03 -6.33
CA ARG A 306 -19.22 -1.99 -7.25
C ARG A 306 -20.09 -2.59 -8.34
N THR A 307 -21.12 -1.82 -8.75
CA THR A 307 -22.02 -2.20 -9.86
C THR A 307 -22.00 -1.13 -10.96
N TYR A 308 -21.76 -1.57 -12.17
CA TYR A 308 -21.78 -0.78 -13.41
C TYR A 308 -23.09 -1.09 -14.15
N ASN A 309 -24.04 -0.17 -14.09
CA ASN A 309 -25.36 -0.31 -14.71
C ASN A 309 -25.44 0.52 -15.98
N PHE A 310 -25.24 -0.11 -17.13
CA PHE A 310 -25.23 0.54 -18.43
C PHE A 310 -26.61 1.13 -18.82
N PRO A 311 -27.75 0.41 -18.66
CA PRO A 311 -29.07 0.97 -18.96
C PRO A 311 -29.40 2.24 -18.19
N GLN A 312 -28.86 2.42 -16.98
CA GLN A 312 -29.07 3.60 -16.14
C GLN A 312 -27.92 4.61 -16.19
N SER A 313 -26.87 4.34 -16.99
CA SER A 313 -25.63 5.11 -17.01
C SER A 313 -25.08 5.42 -15.60
N ARG A 314 -25.13 4.44 -14.69
CA ARG A 314 -24.83 4.60 -13.27
C ARG A 314 -23.76 3.63 -12.79
N VAL A 315 -22.81 4.13 -12.02
CA VAL A 315 -21.88 3.33 -11.23
C VAL A 315 -22.23 3.51 -9.75
N THR A 316 -22.34 2.40 -9.01
CA THR A 316 -22.65 2.42 -7.57
C THR A 316 -21.60 1.64 -6.81
N ASP A 317 -20.90 2.29 -5.88
CA ASP A 317 -20.05 1.60 -4.91
C ASP A 317 -20.87 1.24 -3.66
N HIS A 318 -20.96 -0.05 -3.39
CA HIS A 318 -21.83 -0.57 -2.32
C HIS A 318 -21.22 -0.44 -0.92
N ARG A 319 -19.91 -0.21 -0.82
CA ARG A 319 -19.22 -0.03 0.47
C ARG A 319 -19.63 1.26 1.17
N ILE A 320 -19.84 2.32 0.37
CA ILE A 320 -20.19 3.66 0.86
C ILE A 320 -21.57 4.12 0.36
N GLY A 321 -22.26 3.30 -0.44
CA GLY A 321 -23.58 3.64 -1.01
C GLY A 321 -23.56 4.78 -2.03
N LEU A 322 -22.39 5.21 -2.51
CA LEU A 322 -22.23 6.31 -3.45
C LEU A 322 -22.58 5.88 -4.88
N SER A 323 -23.38 6.69 -5.57
CA SER A 323 -23.75 6.50 -6.98
C SER A 323 -23.34 7.69 -7.83
N GLN A 324 -22.75 7.41 -9.00
CA GLN A 324 -22.39 8.41 -10.01
C GLN A 324 -23.12 8.09 -11.31
N TYR A 325 -23.63 9.14 -11.99
CA TYR A 325 -24.49 9.01 -13.18
C TYR A 325 -23.75 9.39 -14.47
N ASN A 326 -22.45 9.15 -14.53
CA ASN A 326 -21.64 9.32 -15.74
C ASN A 326 -20.75 8.09 -15.95
N LEU A 327 -21.40 6.97 -16.30
CA LEU A 327 -20.72 5.69 -16.53
C LEU A 327 -19.66 5.78 -17.63
N GLU A 328 -19.91 6.54 -18.69
CA GLU A 328 -18.99 6.65 -19.83
C GLU A 328 -17.66 7.31 -19.42
N ALA A 329 -17.72 8.45 -18.74
CA ALA A 329 -16.52 9.09 -18.21
C ALA A 329 -15.81 8.18 -17.20
N PHE A 330 -16.56 7.50 -16.33
CA PHE A 330 -16.00 6.55 -15.39
C PHE A 330 -15.21 5.44 -16.09
N MET A 331 -15.77 4.84 -17.14
CA MET A 331 -15.11 3.78 -17.93
C MET A 331 -13.93 4.28 -18.77
N THR A 332 -13.81 5.58 -18.98
CA THR A 332 -12.64 6.20 -19.62
C THR A 332 -11.52 6.55 -18.64
N GLY A 333 -11.73 6.33 -17.33
CA GLY A 333 -10.71 6.51 -16.29
C GLY A 333 -10.95 7.67 -15.32
N ASP A 334 -12.09 8.37 -15.41
CA ASP A 334 -12.47 9.42 -14.44
C ASP A 334 -13.08 8.80 -13.19
N ILE A 335 -12.22 8.21 -12.34
CA ILE A 335 -12.61 7.51 -11.10
C ILE A 335 -12.20 8.26 -9.84
N ASP A 336 -11.50 9.38 -9.94
CA ASP A 336 -10.92 10.12 -8.81
C ASP A 336 -11.92 10.43 -7.71
N SER A 337 -13.08 10.94 -8.07
CA SER A 337 -14.12 11.31 -7.10
C SER A 337 -14.61 10.12 -6.26
N MET A 338 -14.67 8.92 -6.87
CA MET A 338 -15.02 7.69 -6.15
C MET A 338 -13.88 7.23 -5.24
N VAL A 339 -12.65 7.26 -5.73
CA VAL A 339 -11.46 6.88 -4.95
C VAL A 339 -11.28 7.81 -3.74
N GLN A 340 -11.48 9.12 -3.91
CA GLN A 340 -11.41 10.09 -2.82
C GLN A 340 -12.51 9.86 -1.78
N ALA A 341 -13.75 9.59 -2.20
CA ALA A 341 -14.84 9.28 -1.29
C ALA A 341 -14.57 8.00 -0.47
N LEU A 342 -14.01 6.97 -1.11
CA LEU A 342 -13.60 5.75 -0.42
C LEU A 342 -12.46 5.99 0.57
N ALA A 343 -11.49 6.81 0.20
CA ALA A 343 -10.38 7.17 1.08
C ALA A 343 -10.87 7.97 2.32
N ILE A 344 -11.85 8.82 2.16
CA ILE A 344 -12.48 9.56 3.29
C ILE A 344 -13.22 8.57 4.20
N ALA A 345 -14.05 7.70 3.63
CA ALA A 345 -14.82 6.72 4.40
C ALA A 345 -13.91 5.74 5.19
N ASP A 346 -12.82 5.30 4.58
CA ASP A 346 -11.81 4.44 5.24
C ASP A 346 -11.16 5.16 6.43
N ARG A 347 -10.79 6.43 6.26
CA ARG A 347 -10.25 7.27 7.34
C ARG A 347 -11.25 7.48 8.46
N GLU A 348 -12.52 7.72 8.16
CA GLU A 348 -13.58 7.85 9.14
C GLU A 348 -13.78 6.56 9.95
N ALA A 349 -13.75 5.41 9.28
CA ALA A 349 -13.83 4.11 9.93
C ALA A 349 -12.65 3.86 10.88
N LEU A 350 -11.41 4.21 10.47
CA LEU A 350 -10.23 4.12 11.32
C LEU A 350 -10.33 5.04 12.54
N LEU A 351 -10.80 6.28 12.36
CA LEU A 351 -11.04 7.21 13.48
C LEU A 351 -12.10 6.72 14.45
N ALA A 352 -13.11 5.99 13.97
CA ALA A 352 -14.14 5.41 14.83
C ALA A 352 -13.60 4.24 15.67
N SER A 353 -12.76 3.39 15.07
CA SER A 353 -12.13 2.25 15.76
C SER A 353 -11.10 2.65 16.82
N GLU A 354 -10.43 3.81 16.70
CA GLU A 354 -9.53 4.33 17.75
C GLU A 354 -10.26 4.90 18.97
N LYS A 355 -11.60 5.05 18.92
CA LYS A 355 -12.40 5.59 20.03
C LYS A 355 -13.01 4.50 20.92
N GLU A 356 -13.00 3.24 20.48
CA GLU A 356 -13.37 2.07 21.26
C GLU A 356 -12.14 1.49 22.01
#